data_d69c98a8fc60ceb6c4cc736e64121665
#
_entry.id   d69c98a8fc60ceb6c4cc736e64121665
#
_cell.length_a   1.000
_cell.length_b   1.000
_cell.length_c   1.000
_cell.angle_alpha   90.00
_cell.angle_beta   90.00
_cell.angle_gamma   90.00
#
_symmetry.space_group_name_H-M   'P 1'
#
loop_
_entity.id
_entity.type
_entity.pdbx_description
1 polymer ?
#
loop_
_entity_poly.entity_id
_entity_poly.type
_entity_poly.pdbx_seq_one_letter_code
_entity_poly.pdbx_strand_id
1 'polypeptide(L)'
;MNYDTSIVDVAIVESLKYIAKDDYMSRLRKQLSALQRLHTKVVTTAASDIKELTTKIHQINESNYKKDFVINKDVFERIIDTTNMIIKRMDRICTMVVTKDMIDSVIVEELNDSITSKYTILTTNDLLTDIEHHKPISVKGLHTFLTMIANTHTTLVNTLETIIKKLDTYIANQTKILDSFTNDISTHSDYYTGLGNNLSVYVHRYKDSIRSIELFIKSTDVCIGNLHVLTSAISKHIE
;
A
#
# COMPACT_ATOMS: atom_id res chain seq x y z
N MET A 1 -37.30 -9.94 41.96
CA MET A 1 -36.34 -10.84 41.25
C MET A 1 -35.25 -9.98 40.71
N ASN A 2 -34.11 -9.91 41.41
CA ASN A 2 -32.93 -9.28 40.87
C ASN A 2 -32.32 -10.25 39.86
N TYR A 3 -32.49 -10.01 38.58
CA TYR A 3 -31.72 -10.70 37.55
C TYR A 3 -30.27 -10.29 37.76
N ASP A 4 -29.42 -11.29 37.93
CA ASP A 4 -27.99 -11.10 38.03
C ASP A 4 -27.47 -10.74 36.62
N THR A 5 -27.47 -9.42 36.33
CA THR A 5 -27.03 -8.86 35.02
C THR A 5 -25.56 -9.18 34.76
N SER A 6 -24.79 -9.57 35.79
CA SER A 6 -23.37 -9.90 35.66
C SER A 6 -23.12 -11.12 34.77
N ILE A 7 -23.97 -12.15 34.82
CA ILE A 7 -23.81 -13.39 34.03
C ILE A 7 -24.14 -13.16 32.55
N VAL A 8 -25.15 -12.32 32.23
CA VAL A 8 -25.52 -12.02 30.85
C VAL A 8 -24.46 -11.15 30.18
N ASP A 9 -23.89 -10.19 30.92
CA ASP A 9 -22.82 -9.34 30.43
C ASP A 9 -21.54 -10.15 30.12
N VAL A 10 -21.24 -11.17 30.95
CA VAL A 10 -20.11 -12.08 30.72
C VAL A 10 -20.26 -12.90 29.44
N ALA A 11 -21.42 -13.49 29.23
CA ALA A 11 -21.69 -14.33 28.04
C ALA A 11 -21.68 -13.48 26.74
N ILE A 12 -22.16 -12.25 26.78
CA ILE A 12 -22.11 -11.29 25.67
C ILE A 12 -20.65 -10.89 25.37
N VAL A 13 -19.88 -10.57 26.38
CA VAL A 13 -18.46 -10.21 26.23
C VAL A 13 -17.64 -11.36 25.68
N GLU A 14 -17.86 -12.60 26.14
CA GLU A 14 -17.18 -13.79 25.58
C GLU A 14 -17.57 -14.05 24.13
N SER A 15 -18.84 -13.93 23.79
CA SER A 15 -19.32 -14.09 22.40
C SER A 15 -18.75 -13.03 21.48
N LEU A 16 -18.70 -11.76 21.92
CA LEU A 16 -18.11 -10.65 21.17
C LEU A 16 -16.60 -10.81 20.96
N LYS A 17 -15.89 -11.40 21.92
CA LYS A 17 -14.46 -11.73 21.79
C LYS A 17 -14.20 -12.77 20.72
N TYR A 18 -14.98 -13.84 20.73
CA TYR A 18 -14.82 -14.93 19.77
C TYR A 18 -15.06 -14.45 18.36
N ILE A 19 -16.14 -13.70 18.15
CA ILE A 19 -16.50 -13.13 16.85
C ILE A 19 -15.46 -12.08 16.41
N ALA A 20 -15.03 -11.19 17.30
CA ALA A 20 -14.05 -10.16 16.99
C ALA A 20 -12.66 -10.73 16.68
N LYS A 21 -12.23 -11.77 17.40
CA LYS A 21 -10.93 -12.42 17.18
C LYS A 21 -10.87 -13.07 15.81
N ASP A 22 -11.84 -13.92 15.48
CA ASP A 22 -11.82 -14.69 14.23
C ASP A 22 -12.03 -13.82 13.02
N ASP A 23 -12.95 -12.86 13.07
CA ASP A 23 -13.16 -11.91 11.99
C ASP A 23 -11.92 -11.02 11.76
N TYR A 24 -11.35 -10.49 12.83
CA TYR A 24 -10.17 -9.64 12.78
C TYR A 24 -8.96 -10.35 12.17
N MET A 25 -8.60 -11.47 12.74
CA MET A 25 -7.42 -12.20 12.30
C MET A 25 -7.59 -12.74 10.87
N SER A 26 -8.81 -13.16 10.52
CA SER A 26 -9.16 -13.60 9.17
C SER A 26 -9.02 -12.45 8.17
N ARG A 27 -9.54 -11.27 8.49
CA ARG A 27 -9.43 -10.08 7.64
C ARG A 27 -7.99 -9.63 7.48
N LEU A 28 -7.20 -9.56 8.56
CA LEU A 28 -5.78 -9.20 8.50
C LEU A 28 -5.01 -10.15 7.55
N ARG A 29 -5.18 -11.46 7.71
CA ARG A 29 -4.52 -12.46 6.86
C ARG A 29 -4.95 -12.34 5.39
N LYS A 30 -6.24 -12.09 5.14
CA LYS A 30 -6.77 -11.86 3.79
C LYS A 30 -6.13 -10.63 3.14
N GLN A 31 -6.02 -9.54 3.87
CA GLN A 31 -5.40 -8.29 3.38
C GLN A 31 -3.90 -8.46 3.16
N LEU A 32 -3.19 -9.13 4.09
CA LEU A 32 -1.78 -9.45 3.90
C LEU A 32 -1.55 -10.29 2.63
N SER A 33 -2.40 -11.30 2.40
CA SER A 33 -2.33 -12.13 1.19
C SER A 33 -2.60 -11.33 -0.09
N ALA A 34 -3.47 -10.32 -0.03
CA ALA A 34 -3.71 -9.42 -1.15
C ALA A 34 -2.46 -8.55 -1.43
N LEU A 35 -1.83 -8.02 -0.38
CA LEU A 35 -0.60 -7.24 -0.51
C LEU A 35 0.57 -8.08 -1.06
N GLN A 36 0.71 -9.33 -0.63
CA GLN A 36 1.69 -10.28 -1.16
C GLN A 36 1.48 -10.56 -2.66
N ARG A 37 0.23 -10.70 -3.11
CA ARG A 37 -0.09 -10.86 -4.54
C ARG A 37 0.30 -9.61 -5.34
N LEU A 38 0.04 -8.42 -4.82
CA LEU A 38 0.46 -7.18 -5.47
C LEU A 38 1.99 -7.05 -5.54
N HIS A 39 2.70 -7.42 -4.47
CA HIS A 39 4.16 -7.49 -4.49
C HIS A 39 4.67 -8.42 -5.59
N THR A 40 4.09 -9.62 -5.70
CA THR A 40 4.43 -10.55 -6.78
C THR A 40 4.20 -9.91 -8.16
N LYS A 41 3.07 -9.21 -8.35
CA LYS A 41 2.78 -8.50 -9.60
C LYS A 41 3.82 -7.41 -9.92
N VAL A 42 4.26 -6.66 -8.91
CA VAL A 42 5.32 -5.64 -9.09
C VAL A 42 6.64 -6.29 -9.49
N VAL A 43 7.04 -7.34 -8.80
CA VAL A 43 8.32 -8.04 -9.02
C VAL A 43 8.35 -8.78 -10.36
N THR A 44 7.21 -9.29 -10.84
CA THR A 44 7.17 -10.05 -12.10
C THR A 44 6.81 -9.16 -13.30
N THR A 45 5.63 -8.57 -13.30
CA THR A 45 5.10 -7.86 -14.47
C THR A 45 5.82 -6.53 -14.69
N ALA A 46 5.86 -5.66 -13.67
CA ALA A 46 6.49 -4.35 -13.83
C ALA A 46 8.00 -4.46 -14.07
N ALA A 47 8.67 -5.44 -13.45
CA ALA A 47 10.08 -5.69 -13.72
C ALA A 47 10.32 -6.20 -15.15
N SER A 48 9.42 -7.04 -15.69
CA SER A 48 9.49 -7.50 -17.08
C SER A 48 9.34 -6.33 -18.06
N ASP A 49 8.35 -5.47 -17.85
CA ASP A 49 8.09 -4.30 -18.68
C ASP A 49 9.29 -3.34 -18.68
N ILE A 50 9.87 -3.08 -17.51
CA ILE A 50 11.08 -2.24 -17.37
C ILE A 50 12.28 -2.87 -18.06
N LYS A 51 12.46 -4.19 -17.95
CA LYS A 51 13.56 -4.93 -18.61
C LYS A 51 13.41 -4.87 -20.13
N GLU A 52 12.20 -5.05 -20.65
CA GLU A 52 11.93 -4.95 -22.09
C GLU A 52 12.24 -3.53 -22.59
N LEU A 53 11.73 -2.50 -21.88
CA LEU A 53 12.00 -1.11 -22.19
C LEU A 53 13.49 -0.79 -22.14
N THR A 54 14.22 -1.34 -21.15
CA THR A 54 15.68 -1.20 -21.04
C THR A 54 16.37 -1.74 -22.29
N THR A 55 15.97 -2.92 -22.74
CA THR A 55 16.54 -3.56 -23.93
C THR A 55 16.28 -2.70 -25.17
N LYS A 56 15.07 -2.22 -25.35
CA LYS A 56 14.68 -1.34 -26.49
C LYS A 56 15.50 -0.04 -26.48
N ILE A 57 15.62 0.64 -25.35
CA ILE A 57 16.37 1.92 -25.23
C ILE A 57 17.87 1.70 -25.50
N HIS A 58 18.47 0.60 -25.04
CA HIS A 58 19.89 0.31 -25.32
C HIS A 58 20.19 0.02 -26.79
N GLN A 59 19.20 -0.38 -27.57
CA GLN A 59 19.32 -0.60 -29.01
C GLN A 59 19.19 0.69 -29.82
N ILE A 60 18.74 1.77 -29.19
CA ILE A 60 18.58 3.07 -29.83
C ILE A 60 19.92 3.82 -29.79
N ASN A 61 20.38 4.25 -30.93
CA ASN A 61 21.50 5.20 -31.05
C ASN A 61 21.03 6.48 -31.73
N GLU A 62 21.82 7.55 -31.65
CA GLU A 62 21.43 8.86 -32.19
C GLU A 62 21.20 8.84 -33.72
N SER A 63 21.77 7.87 -34.44
CA SER A 63 21.64 7.76 -35.89
C SER A 63 20.33 7.10 -36.35
N ASN A 64 19.74 6.23 -35.54
CA ASN A 64 18.47 5.54 -35.85
C ASN A 64 17.28 6.07 -35.04
N TYR A 65 17.50 7.06 -34.16
CA TYR A 65 16.48 7.64 -33.33
C TYR A 65 15.66 8.68 -34.13
N LYS A 66 14.39 8.43 -34.29
CA LYS A 66 13.46 9.40 -34.90
C LYS A 66 13.23 10.56 -33.93
N LYS A 67 13.64 11.76 -34.32
CA LYS A 67 13.56 12.98 -33.48
C LYS A 67 12.13 13.46 -33.18
N ASP A 68 11.13 12.76 -33.65
CA ASP A 68 9.71 13.14 -33.51
C ASP A 68 9.08 12.63 -32.21
N PHE A 69 9.86 12.04 -31.34
CA PHE A 69 9.39 11.59 -30.04
C PHE A 69 9.17 12.76 -29.09
N VAL A 70 7.93 12.91 -28.66
CA VAL A 70 7.50 14.06 -27.87
C VAL A 70 6.88 13.58 -26.57
N ILE A 71 7.53 13.85 -25.45
CA ILE A 71 6.95 13.62 -24.11
C ILE A 71 6.82 14.94 -23.37
N ASN A 72 5.72 15.12 -22.67
CA ASN A 72 5.60 16.19 -21.69
C ASN A 72 6.43 15.82 -20.43
N LYS A 73 7.65 16.35 -20.41
CA LYS A 73 8.61 16.08 -19.34
C LYS A 73 8.05 16.46 -17.96
N ASP A 74 7.35 17.57 -17.86
CA ASP A 74 6.83 18.07 -16.58
C ASP A 74 5.73 17.15 -16.02
N VAL A 75 4.89 16.59 -16.88
CA VAL A 75 3.88 15.59 -16.48
C VAL A 75 4.55 14.28 -16.07
N PHE A 76 5.54 13.83 -16.83
CA PHE A 76 6.29 12.62 -16.54
C PHE A 76 6.98 12.70 -15.16
N GLU A 77 7.74 13.77 -14.92
CA GLU A 77 8.42 13.99 -13.65
C GLU A 77 7.43 14.10 -12.49
N ARG A 78 6.28 14.75 -12.68
CA ARG A 78 5.24 14.89 -11.68
C ARG A 78 4.59 13.54 -11.29
N ILE A 79 4.39 12.65 -12.24
CA ILE A 79 3.90 11.29 -11.96
C ILE A 79 4.93 10.51 -11.13
N ILE A 80 6.21 10.61 -11.47
CA ILE A 80 7.30 10.00 -10.70
C ILE A 80 7.34 10.55 -9.27
N ASP A 81 7.31 11.86 -9.12
CA ASP A 81 7.37 12.51 -7.79
C ASP A 81 6.17 12.13 -6.93
N THR A 82 4.97 12.13 -7.52
CA THR A 82 3.75 11.70 -6.84
C THR A 82 3.86 10.25 -6.40
N THR A 83 4.35 9.37 -7.26
CA THR A 83 4.54 7.95 -6.95
C THR A 83 5.54 7.77 -5.80
N ASN A 84 6.68 8.43 -5.85
CA ASN A 84 7.69 8.40 -4.80
C ASN A 84 7.15 8.97 -3.46
N MET A 85 6.31 10.01 -3.52
CA MET A 85 5.65 10.57 -2.34
C MET A 85 4.68 9.56 -1.71
N ILE A 86 3.89 8.85 -2.51
CA ILE A 86 2.98 7.80 -2.03
C ILE A 86 3.79 6.69 -1.35
N ILE A 87 4.86 6.20 -1.97
CA ILE A 87 5.72 5.15 -1.42
C ILE A 87 6.31 5.58 -0.06
N LYS A 88 6.82 6.80 0.02
CA LYS A 88 7.38 7.35 1.27
C LYS A 88 6.32 7.45 2.39
N ARG A 89 5.09 7.80 2.05
CA ARG A 89 3.98 7.85 3.02
C ARG A 89 3.54 6.47 3.46
N MET A 90 3.52 5.49 2.55
CA MET A 90 3.26 4.09 2.89
C MET A 90 4.26 3.58 3.94
N ASP A 91 5.56 3.85 3.74
CA ASP A 91 6.61 3.46 4.69
C ASP A 91 6.42 4.14 6.06
N ARG A 92 6.11 5.44 6.08
CA ARG A 92 5.83 6.19 7.31
C ARG A 92 4.64 5.60 8.08
N ILE A 93 3.53 5.33 7.41
CA ILE A 93 2.34 4.75 8.03
C ILE A 93 2.64 3.35 8.56
N CYS A 94 3.33 2.52 7.79
CA CYS A 94 3.73 1.18 8.23
C CYS A 94 4.57 1.24 9.51
N THR A 95 5.51 2.15 9.60
CA THR A 95 6.34 2.34 10.79
C THR A 95 5.47 2.73 12.00
N MET A 96 4.47 3.58 11.81
CA MET A 96 3.56 3.97 12.90
C MET A 96 2.63 2.85 13.35
N VAL A 97 2.09 2.06 12.41
CA VAL A 97 1.23 0.90 12.73
C VAL A 97 1.96 -0.12 13.60
N VAL A 98 3.26 -0.31 13.36
CA VAL A 98 4.05 -1.35 14.03
C VAL A 98 4.72 -0.87 15.32
N THR A 99 5.11 0.42 15.39
CA THR A 99 5.91 0.96 16.50
C THR A 99 5.10 1.77 17.52
N LYS A 100 3.95 2.26 17.12
CA LYS A 100 3.06 3.04 18.00
C LYS A 100 1.72 2.34 18.10
N ASP A 101 1.22 2.26 19.32
CA ASP A 101 -0.09 1.68 19.60
C ASP A 101 -1.28 2.48 19.03
N MET A 102 -1.03 3.62 18.42
CA MET A 102 -2.05 4.47 17.78
C MET A 102 -1.56 4.98 16.43
N ILE A 103 -2.39 4.81 15.41
CA ILE A 103 -2.20 5.41 14.09
C ILE A 103 -2.71 6.85 14.19
N ASP A 104 -1.88 7.80 13.78
CA ASP A 104 -2.32 9.18 13.62
C ASP A 104 -3.29 9.28 12.42
N SER A 105 -4.53 9.64 12.69
CA SER A 105 -5.58 9.77 11.67
C SER A 105 -5.19 10.76 10.58
N VAL A 106 -4.46 11.84 10.92
CA VAL A 106 -3.97 12.84 9.99
C VAL A 106 -3.08 12.22 8.91
N ILE A 107 -2.21 11.27 9.29
CA ILE A 107 -1.30 10.61 8.33
C ILE A 107 -2.07 9.69 7.37
N VAL A 108 -3.12 9.04 7.87
CA VAL A 108 -3.99 8.20 7.04
C VAL A 108 -4.76 9.08 6.04
N GLU A 109 -5.23 10.24 6.48
CA GLU A 109 -5.88 11.23 5.61
C GLU A 109 -4.91 11.78 4.56
N GLU A 110 -3.70 12.19 4.94
CA GLU A 110 -2.67 12.63 4.01
C GLU A 110 -2.33 11.59 2.93
N LEU A 111 -2.30 10.30 3.27
CA LEU A 111 -2.09 9.25 2.28
C LEU A 111 -3.30 9.12 1.35
N ASN A 112 -4.52 9.16 1.91
CA ASN A 112 -5.73 9.08 1.12
C ASN A 112 -5.83 10.25 0.14
N ASP A 113 -5.53 11.48 0.57
CA ASP A 113 -5.50 12.68 -0.28
C ASP A 113 -4.47 12.56 -1.40
N SER A 114 -3.32 11.95 -1.12
CA SER A 114 -2.31 11.69 -2.13
C SER A 114 -2.77 10.70 -3.20
N ILE A 115 -3.49 9.65 -2.79
CA ILE A 115 -4.05 8.64 -3.69
C ILE A 115 -5.20 9.21 -4.52
N THR A 116 -5.96 10.14 -3.97
CA THR A 116 -7.09 10.82 -4.65
C THR A 116 -6.67 12.06 -5.41
N SER A 117 -5.38 12.38 -5.48
CA SER A 117 -4.89 13.51 -6.26
C SER A 117 -5.28 13.41 -7.74
N LYS A 118 -5.34 14.55 -8.42
CA LYS A 118 -5.76 14.66 -9.82
C LYS A 118 -5.05 13.67 -10.75
N TYR A 119 -3.77 13.37 -10.48
CA TYR A 119 -2.97 12.45 -11.31
C TYR A 119 -3.25 10.98 -11.06
N THR A 120 -3.76 10.63 -9.90
CA THR A 120 -4.08 9.25 -9.52
C THR A 120 -5.51 8.86 -9.87
N ILE A 121 -6.39 9.84 -10.10
CA ILE A 121 -7.78 9.65 -10.52
C ILE A 121 -7.90 9.52 -12.04
N LEU A 122 -6.97 10.12 -12.80
CA LEU A 122 -6.97 10.05 -14.25
C LEU A 122 -6.86 8.60 -14.73
N THR A 123 -7.61 8.27 -15.77
CA THR A 123 -7.48 6.96 -16.42
C THR A 123 -6.08 6.82 -17.04
N THR A 124 -5.65 5.59 -17.28
CA THR A 124 -4.37 5.34 -17.98
C THR A 124 -4.32 6.07 -19.33
N ASN A 125 -5.45 6.14 -20.05
CA ASN A 125 -5.52 6.83 -21.33
C ASN A 125 -5.38 8.36 -21.18
N ASP A 126 -6.01 8.97 -20.17
CA ASP A 126 -5.87 10.41 -19.91
C ASP A 126 -4.42 10.77 -19.56
N LEU A 127 -3.76 9.96 -18.73
CA LEU A 127 -2.34 10.16 -18.41
C LEU A 127 -1.43 9.98 -19.63
N LEU A 128 -1.70 9.00 -20.49
CA LEU A 128 -0.96 8.80 -21.73
C LEU A 128 -1.11 10.01 -22.66
N THR A 129 -2.33 10.52 -22.82
CA THR A 129 -2.60 11.71 -23.62
C THR A 129 -1.86 12.95 -23.10
N ASP A 130 -1.87 13.15 -21.77
CA ASP A 130 -1.16 14.26 -21.14
C ASP A 130 0.38 14.14 -21.28
N ILE A 131 0.91 12.91 -21.31
CA ILE A 131 2.34 12.67 -21.51
C ILE A 131 2.76 12.90 -22.96
N GLU A 132 1.90 12.62 -23.93
CA GLU A 132 2.18 12.69 -25.37
C GLU A 132 2.33 14.13 -25.93
N HIS A 133 2.31 15.18 -25.12
CA HIS A 133 2.39 16.55 -25.59
C HIS A 133 3.73 17.27 -25.34
N HIS A 134 4.43 17.61 -26.41
CA HIS A 134 5.08 18.87 -26.76
C HIS A 134 6.59 19.07 -26.69
N LYS A 135 7.49 18.14 -26.42
CA LYS A 135 8.92 18.40 -26.70
C LYS A 135 9.67 17.14 -27.14
N PRO A 136 10.47 17.22 -28.20
CA PRO A 136 11.32 16.10 -28.62
C PRO A 136 12.32 15.75 -27.50
N ILE A 137 12.44 14.47 -27.21
CA ILE A 137 13.34 13.95 -26.19
C ILE A 137 14.57 13.39 -26.87
N SER A 138 15.74 13.67 -26.33
CA SER A 138 17.01 13.07 -26.76
C SER A 138 17.15 11.63 -26.25
N VAL A 139 18.00 10.83 -26.87
CA VAL A 139 18.36 9.49 -26.38
C VAL A 139 18.82 9.53 -24.91
N LYS A 140 19.59 10.57 -24.54
CA LYS A 140 19.98 10.82 -23.15
C LYS A 140 18.76 11.05 -22.23
N GLY A 141 17.74 11.76 -22.70
CA GLY A 141 16.48 11.97 -21.98
C GLY A 141 15.73 10.66 -21.73
N LEU A 142 15.68 9.76 -22.73
CA LEU A 142 15.09 8.43 -22.56
C LEU A 142 15.81 7.60 -21.51
N HIS A 143 17.14 7.60 -21.50
CA HIS A 143 17.93 6.93 -20.45
C HIS A 143 17.66 7.53 -19.06
N THR A 144 17.49 8.84 -18.96
CA THR A 144 17.13 9.51 -17.71
C THR A 144 15.76 9.02 -17.20
N PHE A 145 14.75 9.00 -18.06
CA PHE A 145 13.41 8.52 -17.70
C PHE A 145 13.39 7.04 -17.32
N LEU A 146 14.12 6.19 -18.06
CA LEU A 146 14.27 4.79 -17.70
C LEU A 146 14.87 4.64 -16.29
N THR A 147 15.91 5.42 -15.98
CA THR A 147 16.55 5.41 -14.66
C THR A 147 15.57 5.83 -13.55
N MET A 148 14.76 6.87 -13.80
CA MET A 148 13.75 7.33 -12.85
C MET A 148 12.69 6.24 -12.59
N ILE A 149 12.18 5.58 -13.63
CA ILE A 149 11.21 4.47 -13.51
C ILE A 149 11.83 3.31 -12.73
N ALA A 150 13.04 2.90 -13.07
CA ALA A 150 13.71 1.77 -12.44
C ALA A 150 13.98 2.03 -10.94
N ASN A 151 14.40 3.23 -10.59
CA ASN A 151 14.61 3.64 -9.19
C ASN A 151 13.30 3.64 -8.40
N THR A 152 12.23 4.19 -8.97
CA THR A 152 10.90 4.20 -8.34
C THR A 152 10.38 2.78 -8.14
N HIS A 153 10.53 1.91 -9.14
CA HIS A 153 10.17 0.49 -9.04
C HIS A 153 10.95 -0.20 -7.91
N THR A 154 12.26 -0.03 -7.86
CA THR A 154 13.11 -0.62 -6.81
C THR A 154 12.68 -0.14 -5.42
N THR A 155 12.40 1.15 -5.28
CA THR A 155 11.91 1.72 -4.02
C THR A 155 10.56 1.12 -3.62
N LEU A 156 9.64 0.95 -4.57
CA LEU A 156 8.34 0.31 -4.31
C LEU A 156 8.49 -1.15 -3.86
N VAL A 157 9.34 -1.94 -4.53
CA VAL A 157 9.60 -3.34 -4.15
C VAL A 157 10.12 -3.42 -2.72
N ASN A 158 11.17 -2.68 -2.39
CA ASN A 158 11.79 -2.69 -1.07
C ASN A 158 10.82 -2.23 0.03
N THR A 159 10.00 -1.22 -0.25
CA THR A 159 8.98 -0.72 0.68
C THR A 159 7.91 -1.78 0.93
N LEU A 160 7.42 -2.45 -0.12
CA LEU A 160 6.42 -3.52 0.01
C LEU A 160 6.95 -4.72 0.79
N GLU A 161 8.18 -5.14 0.54
CA GLU A 161 8.83 -6.22 1.31
C GLU A 161 8.90 -5.86 2.81
N THR A 162 9.27 -4.62 3.10
CA THR A 162 9.34 -4.11 4.47
C THR A 162 7.95 -4.10 5.12
N ILE A 163 6.93 -3.60 4.42
CA ILE A 163 5.54 -3.55 4.89
C ILE A 163 5.02 -4.96 5.16
N ILE A 164 5.18 -5.88 4.22
CA ILE A 164 4.71 -7.26 4.34
C ILE A 164 5.34 -7.94 5.56
N LYS A 165 6.66 -7.82 5.72
CA LYS A 165 7.38 -8.39 6.87
C LYS A 165 6.91 -7.81 8.21
N LYS A 166 6.73 -6.49 8.28
CA LYS A 166 6.25 -5.82 9.50
C LYS A 166 4.81 -6.21 9.83
N LEU A 167 3.93 -6.29 8.82
CA LEU A 167 2.54 -6.70 9.02
C LEU A 167 2.42 -8.16 9.43
N ASP A 168 3.23 -9.05 8.88
CA ASP A 168 3.29 -10.45 9.31
C ASP A 168 3.68 -10.57 10.78
N THR A 169 4.73 -9.84 11.19
CA THR A 169 5.14 -9.74 12.60
C THR A 169 4.03 -9.17 13.48
N TYR A 170 3.34 -8.12 13.02
CA TYR A 170 2.21 -7.53 13.73
C TYR A 170 1.08 -8.55 13.94
N ILE A 171 0.71 -9.29 12.90
CA ILE A 171 -0.32 -10.35 12.96
C ILE A 171 0.07 -11.42 13.98
N ALA A 172 1.33 -11.87 13.95
CA ALA A 172 1.82 -12.86 14.90
C ALA A 172 1.75 -12.35 16.36
N ASN A 173 2.10 -11.10 16.61
CA ASN A 173 2.03 -10.48 17.92
C ASN A 173 0.57 -10.30 18.38
N GLN A 174 -0.33 -9.85 17.50
CA GLN A 174 -1.75 -9.71 17.83
C GLN A 174 -2.39 -11.07 18.14
N THR A 175 -2.00 -12.14 17.44
CA THR A 175 -2.45 -13.50 17.76
C THR A 175 -2.08 -13.88 19.17
N LYS A 176 -0.81 -13.66 19.58
CA LYS A 176 -0.34 -13.96 20.95
C LYS A 176 -1.09 -13.15 22.00
N ILE A 177 -1.31 -11.85 21.76
CA ILE A 177 -2.03 -10.97 22.67
C ILE A 177 -3.48 -11.45 22.87
N LEU A 178 -4.17 -11.79 21.77
CA LEU A 178 -5.54 -12.28 21.80
C LEU A 178 -5.66 -13.65 22.48
N ASP A 179 -4.68 -14.53 22.27
CA ASP A 179 -4.62 -15.84 22.94
C ASP A 179 -4.37 -15.69 24.45
N SER A 180 -3.44 -14.84 24.85
CA SER A 180 -3.20 -14.50 26.26
C SER A 180 -4.45 -13.92 26.91
N PHE A 181 -5.07 -12.95 26.26
CA PHE A 181 -6.29 -12.32 26.75
C PHE A 181 -7.48 -13.30 26.89
N THR A 182 -7.59 -14.29 26.01
CA THR A 182 -8.61 -15.32 26.08
C THR A 182 -8.36 -16.27 27.27
N ASN A 183 -7.10 -16.56 27.58
CA ASN A 183 -6.73 -17.39 28.71
C ASN A 183 -6.93 -16.69 30.07
N ASP A 184 -6.57 -15.39 30.15
CA ASP A 184 -6.69 -14.61 31.41
C ASP A 184 -8.14 -14.41 31.82
N ILE A 185 -9.08 -14.36 30.90
CA ILE A 185 -10.50 -14.22 31.19
C ILE A 185 -11.09 -15.50 31.78
N SER A 186 -10.61 -16.66 31.35
CA SER A 186 -11.06 -17.94 31.92
C SER A 186 -10.68 -18.12 33.38
N THR A 187 -9.74 -17.32 33.87
CA THR A 187 -9.15 -17.47 35.21
C THR A 187 -9.58 -16.41 36.24
N HIS A 188 -10.11 -15.25 35.87
CA HIS A 188 -10.37 -14.14 36.81
C HIS A 188 -11.71 -13.44 36.56
N SER A 189 -12.73 -13.73 37.38
CA SER A 189 -14.07 -13.11 37.30
C SER A 189 -14.12 -11.61 37.69
N ASP A 190 -13.13 -11.12 38.44
CA ASP A 190 -13.09 -9.74 38.94
C ASP A 190 -12.55 -8.71 37.93
N TYR A 191 -12.14 -9.16 36.75
CA TYR A 191 -11.52 -8.34 35.70
C TYR A 191 -12.54 -7.64 34.79
N TYR A 192 -13.83 -7.90 34.98
CA TYR A 192 -14.86 -7.58 33.97
C TYR A 192 -15.18 -6.10 33.83
N THR A 193 -14.98 -5.26 34.81
CA THR A 193 -15.26 -3.81 34.71
C THR A 193 -14.20 -3.07 33.86
N GLY A 194 -12.96 -3.55 33.87
CA GLY A 194 -11.91 -3.02 33.01
C GLY A 194 -11.97 -3.50 31.56
N LEU A 195 -12.70 -4.59 31.31
CA LEU A 195 -12.75 -5.29 30.05
C LEU A 195 -13.52 -4.55 28.98
N GLY A 196 -14.63 -3.91 29.33
CA GLY A 196 -15.45 -3.14 28.40
C GLY A 196 -14.67 -1.98 27.77
N ASN A 197 -13.86 -1.29 28.57
CA ASN A 197 -12.99 -0.22 28.07
C ASN A 197 -11.86 -0.77 27.20
N ASN A 198 -11.25 -1.89 27.58
CA ASN A 198 -10.21 -2.54 26.78
C ASN A 198 -10.74 -3.10 25.46
N LEU A 199 -11.94 -3.68 25.45
CA LEU A 199 -12.58 -4.19 24.25
C LEU A 199 -12.86 -3.07 23.24
N SER A 200 -13.33 -1.90 23.70
CA SER A 200 -13.54 -0.72 22.86
C SER A 200 -12.25 -0.24 22.19
N VAL A 201 -11.15 -0.20 22.96
CA VAL A 201 -9.82 0.16 22.43
C VAL A 201 -9.35 -0.87 21.41
N TYR A 202 -9.53 -2.18 21.67
CA TYR A 202 -9.18 -3.23 20.69
C TYR A 202 -9.98 -3.13 19.39
N VAL A 203 -11.29 -2.89 19.46
CA VAL A 203 -12.15 -2.73 18.29
C VAL A 203 -11.72 -1.50 17.47
N HIS A 204 -11.30 -0.43 18.15
CA HIS A 204 -10.81 0.77 17.45
C HIS A 204 -9.50 0.50 16.73
N ARG A 205 -8.50 -0.06 17.41
CA ARG A 205 -7.21 -0.48 16.82
C ARG A 205 -7.39 -1.45 15.66
N TYR A 206 -8.33 -2.37 15.77
CA TYR A 206 -8.75 -3.29 14.73
C TYR A 206 -9.16 -2.58 13.44
N LYS A 207 -10.11 -1.61 13.55
CA LYS A 207 -10.60 -0.87 12.39
C LYS A 207 -9.49 -0.06 11.72
N ASP A 208 -8.64 0.57 12.51
CA ASP A 208 -7.53 1.39 12.01
C ASP A 208 -6.46 0.54 11.33
N SER A 209 -6.14 -0.64 11.87
CA SER A 209 -5.19 -1.56 11.25
C SER A 209 -5.69 -2.09 9.90
N ILE A 210 -6.97 -2.50 9.82
CA ILE A 210 -7.57 -2.94 8.55
C ILE A 210 -7.56 -1.80 7.54
N ARG A 211 -8.00 -0.59 7.93
CA ARG A 211 -8.02 0.59 7.07
C ARG A 211 -6.63 0.93 6.53
N SER A 212 -5.61 0.83 7.37
CA SER A 212 -4.23 1.10 6.95
C SER A 212 -3.73 0.10 5.91
N ILE A 213 -4.05 -1.19 6.07
CA ILE A 213 -3.67 -2.21 5.09
C ILE A 213 -4.43 -2.03 3.78
N GLU A 214 -5.71 -1.67 3.83
CA GLU A 214 -6.50 -1.33 2.64
C GLU A 214 -5.90 -0.14 1.88
N LEU A 215 -5.41 0.87 2.60
CA LEU A 215 -4.69 1.99 2.00
C LEU A 215 -3.37 1.58 1.37
N PHE A 216 -2.61 0.67 1.99
CA PHE A 216 -1.39 0.13 1.36
C PHE A 216 -1.71 -0.59 0.06
N ILE A 217 -2.75 -1.43 0.03
CA ILE A 217 -3.19 -2.14 -1.18
C ILE A 217 -3.55 -1.13 -2.27
N LYS A 218 -4.41 -0.14 -1.96
CA LYS A 218 -4.83 0.90 -2.90
C LYS A 218 -3.65 1.74 -3.39
N SER A 219 -2.74 2.13 -2.49
CA SER A 219 -1.53 2.88 -2.84
C SER A 219 -0.62 2.11 -3.77
N THR A 220 -0.47 0.82 -3.53
CA THR A 220 0.33 -0.08 -4.37
C THR A 220 -0.25 -0.19 -5.77
N ASP A 221 -1.57 -0.36 -5.90
CA ASP A 221 -2.24 -0.39 -7.21
C ASP A 221 -2.03 0.91 -7.99
N VAL A 222 -2.12 2.06 -7.33
CA VAL A 222 -1.83 3.37 -7.94
C VAL A 222 -0.40 3.45 -8.43
N CYS A 223 0.57 3.05 -7.61
CA CYS A 223 1.99 3.05 -8.00
C CYS A 223 2.26 2.13 -9.19
N ILE A 224 1.65 0.94 -9.22
CA ILE A 224 1.74 0.00 -10.36
C ILE A 224 1.15 0.63 -11.62
N GLY A 225 -0.02 1.25 -11.52
CA GLY A 225 -0.67 1.94 -12.62
C GLY A 225 0.20 3.07 -13.18
N ASN A 226 0.77 3.90 -12.32
CA ASN A 226 1.68 4.97 -12.73
C ASN A 226 2.93 4.44 -13.44
N LEU A 227 3.57 3.39 -12.91
CA LEU A 227 4.74 2.78 -13.56
C LEU A 227 4.38 2.19 -14.94
N HIS A 228 3.20 1.56 -15.06
CA HIS A 228 2.71 1.04 -16.33
C HIS A 228 2.47 2.17 -17.35
N VAL A 229 1.84 3.27 -16.94
CA VAL A 229 1.62 4.44 -17.81
C VAL A 229 2.94 4.99 -18.33
N LEU A 230 3.92 5.18 -17.44
CA LEU A 230 5.22 5.72 -17.82
C LEU A 230 5.99 4.79 -18.77
N THR A 231 6.00 3.49 -18.50
CA THR A 231 6.64 2.49 -19.38
C THR A 231 5.95 2.40 -20.72
N SER A 232 4.62 2.40 -20.75
CA SER A 232 3.83 2.32 -21.99
C SER A 232 4.02 3.56 -22.86
N ALA A 233 4.07 4.74 -22.24
CA ALA A 233 4.30 5.99 -22.97
C ALA A 233 5.64 5.97 -23.71
N ILE A 234 6.70 5.49 -23.07
CA ILE A 234 8.01 5.38 -23.72
C ILE A 234 7.99 4.28 -24.78
N SER A 235 7.46 3.09 -24.47
CA SER A 235 7.44 1.94 -25.39
C SER A 235 6.72 2.26 -26.70
N LYS A 236 5.57 2.92 -26.62
CA LYS A 236 4.75 3.30 -27.79
C LYS A 236 5.51 4.17 -28.81
N HIS A 237 6.48 4.92 -28.36
CA HIS A 237 7.23 5.84 -29.21
C HIS A 237 8.59 5.29 -29.68
N ILE A 238 8.99 4.14 -29.17
CA ILE A 238 10.23 3.47 -29.57
C ILE A 238 9.97 2.44 -30.69
N GLU A 239 8.72 1.98 -30.83
CA GLU A 239 8.26 1.10 -31.91
C GLU A 239 8.13 1.86 -33.24
#